data_cf3c8e1171cc839e6ad3a92c7345b1fc
#
_entry.id   cf3c8e1171cc839e6ad3a92c7345b1fc
#
_cell.length_a   1.000
_cell.length_b   1.000
_cell.length_c   1.000
_cell.angle_alpha   90.00
_cell.angle_beta   90.00
_cell.angle_gamma   90.00
#
_symmetry.space_group_name_H-M   'P 1'
#
loop_
_entity.id
_entity.type
_entity.pdbx_description
1 polymer ?
#
loop_
_entity_poly.entity_id
_entity_poly.type
_entity_poly.pdbx_seq_one_letter_code
_entity_poly.pdbx_strand_id
1 'polypeptide(L)'
;MKIAVLGGDGFVGWPTSLHLSDLGHEVHIIDNLSRRWIDAELGVQSLTPMESIQERLRTWTAETGKTIGFQLIDAAQDYEVLKTWLAEERPDAIIHFAEQRAAPYSMISDRHKNYTVDNNVNATHNLLNAMVEACPDAHLVHLGTMGVYGYSTVGAAIPEGYLTAGIETMSGETRPLEILYPANPGSIYHMTKCLDQLLFQFYARNDGLKITDLHQGIVWGTHTDLTRKHEKLINRFDYDGDFGTVLNRFLIQAAIGHPLTVHGTGGQTRAFIHIRDSVRCIEIALANGPTAGDRVKIFNQMTETHRVRDLAELISSMTGVEINYQTNPRKEAKENELVVKNDQFLALGLEPTTLEQGLLAEIVEVSKKYTHRIDRSRVIAKSAWTKAIAEQLQAER
;
A
#
# COMPACT_ATOMS: atom_id res chain seq x y z
N MET A 1 23.66 -5.66 -1.36
CA MET A 1 23.34 -4.22 -1.25
C MET A 1 23.03 -3.88 0.20
N LYS A 2 23.33 -2.64 0.60
CA LYS A 2 22.79 -2.05 1.82
C LYS A 2 21.47 -1.35 1.49
N ILE A 3 20.41 -1.71 2.19
CA ILE A 3 19.05 -1.24 1.88
C ILE A 3 18.40 -0.63 3.13
N ALA A 4 17.95 0.62 3.01
CA ALA A 4 17.11 1.27 4.01
C ALA A 4 15.62 1.01 3.69
N VAL A 5 14.84 0.57 4.69
CA VAL A 5 13.41 0.35 4.56
C VAL A 5 12.68 1.30 5.50
N LEU A 6 12.20 2.43 4.96
CA LEU A 6 11.38 3.41 5.69
C LEU A 6 9.96 2.87 5.83
N GLY A 7 9.43 2.84 7.05
CA GLY A 7 8.13 2.21 7.35
C GLY A 7 8.18 0.69 7.47
N GLY A 8 9.32 0.14 7.88
CA GLY A 8 9.58 -1.30 7.91
C GLY A 8 8.82 -2.08 8.99
N ASP A 9 8.17 -1.45 9.98
CA ASP A 9 7.26 -2.11 10.92
C ASP A 9 5.83 -2.26 10.38
N GLY A 10 5.56 -1.68 9.22
CA GLY A 10 4.25 -1.68 8.56
C GLY A 10 3.86 -3.00 7.92
N PHE A 11 2.63 -3.04 7.36
CA PHE A 11 2.03 -4.25 6.77
C PHE A 11 2.84 -4.82 5.59
N VAL A 12 3.33 -3.96 4.68
CA VAL A 12 4.17 -4.38 3.55
C VAL A 12 5.65 -4.29 3.92
N GLY A 13 6.02 -3.31 4.76
CA GLY A 13 7.42 -3.06 5.12
C GLY A 13 8.08 -4.21 5.86
N TRP A 14 7.39 -4.83 6.81
CA TRP A 14 7.94 -5.93 7.60
C TRP A 14 8.28 -7.17 6.75
N PRO A 15 7.35 -7.75 5.99
CA PRO A 15 7.68 -8.91 5.15
C PRO A 15 8.71 -8.57 4.07
N THR A 16 8.74 -7.33 3.56
CA THR A 16 9.79 -6.86 2.64
C THR A 16 11.16 -6.86 3.31
N SER A 17 11.25 -6.35 4.54
CA SER A 17 12.53 -6.32 5.29
C SER A 17 13.06 -7.73 5.55
N LEU A 18 12.19 -8.68 5.91
CA LEU A 18 12.57 -10.08 6.08
C LEU A 18 13.04 -10.70 4.77
N HIS A 19 12.32 -10.46 3.68
CA HIS A 19 12.63 -11.02 2.36
C HIS A 19 13.99 -10.53 1.86
N LEU A 20 14.25 -9.23 1.91
CA LEU A 20 15.52 -8.66 1.49
C LEU A 20 16.69 -9.14 2.36
N SER A 21 16.48 -9.26 3.67
CA SER A 21 17.45 -9.85 4.57
C SER A 21 17.69 -11.34 4.26
N ASP A 22 16.66 -12.10 3.91
CA ASP A 22 16.80 -13.52 3.52
C ASP A 22 17.60 -13.69 2.23
N LEU A 23 17.47 -12.78 1.28
CA LEU A 23 18.29 -12.70 0.07
C LEU A 23 19.75 -12.30 0.33
N GLY A 24 20.14 -12.00 1.56
CA GLY A 24 21.51 -11.65 1.93
C GLY A 24 21.85 -10.17 1.78
N HIS A 25 20.84 -9.28 1.69
CA HIS A 25 21.08 -7.85 1.76
C HIS A 25 21.29 -7.39 3.21
N GLU A 26 22.09 -6.35 3.40
CA GLU A 26 22.21 -5.62 4.66
C GLU A 26 21.00 -4.68 4.76
N VAL A 27 20.07 -5.00 5.67
CA VAL A 27 18.78 -4.29 5.77
C VAL A 27 18.71 -3.47 7.05
N HIS A 28 18.31 -2.19 6.93
CA HIS A 28 18.05 -1.28 8.04
C HIS A 28 16.62 -0.76 7.96
N ILE A 29 15.82 -1.02 8.97
CA ILE A 29 14.48 -0.46 9.13
C ILE A 29 14.59 0.92 9.75
N ILE A 30 13.92 1.90 9.13
CA ILE A 30 13.69 3.24 9.68
C ILE A 30 12.18 3.38 9.87
N ASP A 31 11.73 3.62 11.11
CA ASP A 31 10.30 3.70 11.41
C ASP A 31 10.06 4.57 12.65
N ASN A 32 9.00 5.37 12.66
CA ASN A 32 8.58 6.14 13.83
C ASN A 32 7.55 5.41 14.71
N LEU A 33 7.14 4.20 14.30
CA LEU A 33 6.13 3.35 14.93
C LEU A 33 4.74 4.02 15.03
N SER A 34 4.47 5.04 14.23
CA SER A 34 3.21 5.80 14.26
C SER A 34 2.00 4.92 14.01
N ARG A 35 2.11 3.86 13.22
CA ARG A 35 1.00 2.95 12.98
C ARG A 35 0.50 2.27 14.26
N ARG A 36 1.39 2.00 15.22
CA ARG A 36 1.02 1.44 16.53
C ARG A 36 0.28 2.45 17.41
N TRP A 37 0.65 3.74 17.33
CA TRP A 37 -0.04 4.83 18.02
C TRP A 37 -1.43 5.08 17.43
N ILE A 38 -1.57 4.98 16.10
CA ILE A 38 -2.87 5.08 15.42
C ILE A 38 -3.80 3.94 15.85
N ASP A 39 -3.30 2.73 16.09
CA ASP A 39 -4.10 1.63 16.66
C ASP A 39 -4.72 2.04 18.00
N ALA A 40 -3.91 2.61 18.90
CA ALA A 40 -4.38 3.08 20.20
C ALA A 40 -5.37 4.25 20.07
N GLU A 41 -5.12 5.21 19.17
CA GLU A 41 -6.01 6.34 18.89
C GLU A 41 -7.40 5.87 18.43
N LEU A 42 -7.45 4.91 17.53
CA LEU A 42 -8.71 4.38 16.99
C LEU A 42 -9.36 3.34 17.90
N GLY A 43 -8.67 2.88 18.94
CA GLY A 43 -9.11 1.77 19.77
C GLY A 43 -9.26 0.47 18.99
N VAL A 44 -8.34 0.22 18.05
CA VAL A 44 -8.26 -1.00 17.23
C VAL A 44 -6.97 -1.75 17.52
N GLN A 45 -6.90 -2.98 17.07
CA GLN A 45 -5.67 -3.77 17.13
C GLN A 45 -5.55 -4.66 15.88
N SER A 46 -4.35 -5.01 15.54
CA SER A 46 -4.11 -6.06 14.55
C SER A 46 -4.76 -7.37 15.01
N LEU A 47 -5.38 -8.09 14.09
CA LEU A 47 -5.90 -9.43 14.37
C LEU A 47 -4.78 -10.36 14.85
N THR A 48 -3.64 -10.31 14.20
CA THR A 48 -2.45 -11.07 14.59
C THR A 48 -1.75 -10.39 15.76
N PRO A 49 -1.15 -11.14 16.70
CA PRO A 49 -0.40 -10.53 17.77
C PRO A 49 0.84 -9.81 17.25
N MET A 50 1.04 -8.56 17.68
CA MET A 50 2.17 -7.74 17.25
C MET A 50 3.16 -7.56 18.39
N GLU A 51 4.27 -8.26 18.32
CA GLU A 51 5.39 -8.06 19.24
C GLU A 51 6.09 -6.70 19.05
N SER A 52 6.90 -6.27 20.01
CA SER A 52 7.76 -5.10 19.84
C SER A 52 8.70 -5.30 18.65
N ILE A 53 9.12 -4.21 18.00
CA ILE A 53 10.07 -4.32 16.87
C ILE A 53 11.38 -4.98 17.32
N GLN A 54 11.86 -4.70 18.53
CA GLN A 54 13.08 -5.30 19.09
C GLN A 54 12.94 -6.83 19.23
N GLU A 55 11.78 -7.30 19.71
CA GLU A 55 11.54 -8.74 19.87
C GLU A 55 11.41 -9.44 18.52
N ARG A 56 10.76 -8.81 17.55
CA ARG A 56 10.67 -9.30 16.17
C ARG A 56 12.06 -9.45 15.55
N LEU A 57 12.92 -8.46 15.70
CA LEU A 57 14.30 -8.48 15.18
C LEU A 57 15.18 -9.54 15.86
N ARG A 58 15.07 -9.68 17.19
CA ARG A 58 15.77 -10.75 17.92
C ARG A 58 15.32 -12.14 17.45
N THR A 59 14.02 -12.31 17.26
CA THR A 59 13.45 -13.57 16.78
C THR A 59 13.94 -13.86 15.37
N TRP A 60 13.98 -12.87 14.46
CA TRP A 60 14.56 -13.04 13.12
C TRP A 60 16.01 -13.52 13.16
N THR A 61 16.83 -12.90 14.00
CA THR A 61 18.22 -13.31 14.18
C THR A 61 18.35 -14.72 14.74
N ALA A 62 17.52 -15.08 15.72
CA ALA A 62 17.52 -16.42 16.31
C ALA A 62 17.13 -17.51 15.31
N GLU A 63 16.13 -17.24 14.45
CA GLU A 63 15.63 -18.21 13.47
C GLU A 63 16.52 -18.35 12.23
N THR A 64 17.27 -17.30 11.87
CA THR A 64 17.96 -17.27 10.57
C THR A 64 19.46 -17.03 10.65
N GLY A 65 19.98 -16.58 11.79
CA GLY A 65 21.35 -16.08 11.94
C GLY A 65 21.60 -14.72 11.27
N LYS A 66 20.59 -14.12 10.62
CA LYS A 66 20.69 -12.83 9.91
C LYS A 66 20.23 -11.69 10.80
N THR A 67 20.83 -10.52 10.62
CA THR A 67 20.47 -9.31 11.40
C THR A 67 19.79 -8.29 10.51
N ILE A 68 18.85 -7.54 11.09
CA ILE A 68 18.25 -6.35 10.50
C ILE A 68 18.43 -5.20 11.48
N GLY A 69 19.02 -4.08 11.02
CA GLY A 69 19.17 -2.86 11.81
C GLY A 69 17.84 -2.15 12.03
N PHE A 70 17.74 -1.34 13.08
CA PHE A 70 16.55 -0.52 13.34
C PHE A 70 16.96 0.85 13.86
N GLN A 71 16.33 1.89 13.27
CA GLN A 71 16.44 3.29 13.68
C GLN A 71 15.04 3.86 13.92
N LEU A 72 14.87 4.50 15.08
CA LEU A 72 13.66 5.24 15.40
C LEU A 72 13.80 6.66 14.88
N ILE A 73 13.30 6.93 13.67
CA ILE A 73 13.36 8.25 13.01
C ILE A 73 11.99 8.52 12.38
N ASP A 74 11.48 9.73 12.60
CA ASP A 74 10.31 10.24 11.89
C ASP A 74 10.76 10.99 10.63
N ALA A 75 10.59 10.36 9.46
CA ALA A 75 11.03 10.94 8.18
C ALA A 75 10.34 12.30 7.89
N ALA A 76 9.13 12.54 8.42
CA ALA A 76 8.41 13.79 8.23
C ALA A 76 8.89 14.93 9.15
N GLN A 77 9.45 14.60 10.34
CA GLN A 77 9.79 15.58 11.36
C GLN A 77 11.30 15.70 11.60
N ASP A 78 12.05 14.59 11.47
CA ASP A 78 13.45 14.50 11.90
C ASP A 78 14.41 14.61 10.69
N TYR A 79 14.25 15.65 9.84
CA TYR A 79 15.03 15.79 8.60
C TYR A 79 16.54 15.67 8.80
N GLU A 80 17.12 16.42 9.76
CA GLU A 80 18.59 16.43 9.97
C GLU A 80 19.10 15.07 10.48
N VAL A 81 18.30 14.34 11.28
CA VAL A 81 18.63 13.00 11.76
C VAL A 81 18.61 12.00 10.61
N LEU A 82 17.58 12.07 9.77
CA LEU A 82 17.46 11.23 8.56
C LEU A 82 18.63 11.47 7.61
N LYS A 83 18.95 12.73 7.32
CA LYS A 83 20.05 13.13 6.44
C LYS A 83 21.40 12.64 6.97
N THR A 84 21.66 12.84 8.27
CA THR A 84 22.89 12.39 8.92
C THR A 84 23.03 10.88 8.82
N TRP A 85 21.97 10.13 9.11
CA TRP A 85 21.96 8.68 9.01
C TRP A 85 22.25 8.21 7.57
N LEU A 86 21.61 8.82 6.56
CA LEU A 86 21.85 8.50 5.16
C LEU A 86 23.29 8.80 4.71
N ALA A 87 23.89 9.89 5.22
CA ALA A 87 25.27 10.24 4.91
C ALA A 87 26.29 9.26 5.54
N GLU A 88 26.01 8.75 6.72
CA GLU A 88 26.85 7.77 7.40
C GLU A 88 26.74 6.38 6.77
N GLU A 89 25.51 5.91 6.55
CA GLU A 89 25.21 4.55 6.11
C GLU A 89 25.33 4.37 4.60
N ARG A 90 25.07 5.40 3.81
CA ARG A 90 25.15 5.39 2.34
C ARG A 90 24.49 4.16 1.71
N PRO A 91 23.19 3.98 1.87
CA PRO A 91 22.49 2.83 1.31
C PRO A 91 22.59 2.81 -0.23
N ASP A 92 22.65 1.62 -0.81
CA ASP A 92 22.59 1.42 -2.27
C ASP A 92 21.16 1.62 -2.78
N ALA A 93 20.16 1.32 -1.93
CA ALA A 93 18.74 1.51 -2.24
C ALA A 93 17.94 1.87 -0.99
N ILE A 94 16.82 2.56 -1.25
CA ILE A 94 15.88 2.98 -0.22
C ILE A 94 14.48 2.54 -0.64
N ILE A 95 13.78 1.83 0.25
CA ILE A 95 12.38 1.45 0.05
C ILE A 95 11.53 2.36 0.93
N HIS A 96 10.59 3.10 0.35
CA HIS A 96 9.82 4.10 1.08
C HIS A 96 8.35 3.66 1.26
N PHE A 97 8.01 3.24 2.50
CA PHE A 97 6.66 2.93 2.97
C PHE A 97 6.19 3.86 4.10
N ALA A 98 7.03 4.81 4.55
CA ALA A 98 6.82 5.60 5.77
C ALA A 98 5.73 6.67 5.60
N GLU A 99 4.53 6.24 5.20
CA GLU A 99 3.38 7.10 4.99
C GLU A 99 2.12 6.53 5.61
N GLN A 100 1.19 7.43 5.98
CA GLN A 100 -0.17 7.05 6.32
C GLN A 100 -0.87 6.53 5.06
N ARG A 101 -1.23 5.24 5.03
CA ARG A 101 -1.65 4.49 3.83
C ARG A 101 -3.15 4.33 3.64
N ALA A 102 -3.97 4.78 4.60
CA ALA A 102 -5.39 4.46 4.61
C ALA A 102 -6.25 5.64 4.13
N ALA A 103 -6.90 5.48 2.98
CA ALA A 103 -7.83 6.48 2.46
C ALA A 103 -8.97 6.79 3.45
N PRO A 104 -9.64 5.80 4.10
CA PRO A 104 -10.67 6.10 5.10
C PRO A 104 -10.14 6.91 6.29
N TYR A 105 -8.99 6.55 6.85
CA TYR A 105 -8.37 7.29 7.95
C TYR A 105 -8.13 8.76 7.57
N SER A 106 -7.63 9.02 6.37
CA SER A 106 -7.39 10.39 5.89
C SER A 106 -8.65 11.24 5.78
N MET A 107 -9.85 10.64 5.86
CA MET A 107 -11.14 11.32 5.68
C MET A 107 -11.98 11.42 6.96
N ILE A 108 -11.48 10.94 8.11
CA ILE A 108 -12.25 10.92 9.38
C ILE A 108 -12.58 12.33 9.85
N SER A 109 -11.60 13.25 9.87
CA SER A 109 -11.78 14.64 10.31
C SER A 109 -10.68 15.54 9.74
N ASP A 110 -10.79 16.85 9.97
CA ASP A 110 -9.76 17.81 9.52
C ASP A 110 -8.40 17.52 10.15
N ARG A 111 -8.35 17.06 11.40
CA ARG A 111 -7.10 16.62 12.05
C ARG A 111 -6.44 15.49 11.28
N HIS A 112 -7.21 14.49 10.84
CA HIS A 112 -6.68 13.33 10.09
C HIS A 112 -6.25 13.71 8.67
N LYS A 113 -6.97 14.66 8.04
CA LYS A 113 -6.57 15.22 6.75
C LYS A 113 -5.22 15.94 6.86
N ASN A 114 -5.09 16.85 7.83
CA ASN A 114 -3.86 17.60 8.08
C ASN A 114 -2.70 16.64 8.40
N TYR A 115 -2.90 15.72 9.35
CA TYR A 115 -1.90 14.69 9.67
C TYR A 115 -1.45 13.93 8.42
N THR A 116 -2.37 13.51 7.56
CA THR A 116 -2.02 12.75 6.35
C THR A 116 -1.18 13.58 5.38
N VAL A 117 -1.52 14.86 5.18
CA VAL A 117 -0.74 15.77 4.33
C VAL A 117 0.64 16.02 4.95
N ASP A 118 0.68 16.43 6.21
CA ASP A 118 1.92 16.79 6.90
C ASP A 118 2.89 15.60 6.99
N ASN A 119 2.37 14.41 7.29
CA ASN A 119 3.20 13.21 7.39
C ASN A 119 3.69 12.76 6.00
N ASN A 120 2.79 12.55 5.05
CA ASN A 120 3.14 11.89 3.80
C ASN A 120 4.01 12.79 2.92
N VAL A 121 3.58 14.03 2.68
CA VAL A 121 4.30 14.94 1.78
C VAL A 121 5.67 15.33 2.36
N ASN A 122 5.74 15.61 3.68
CA ASN A 122 7.02 15.95 4.30
C ASN A 122 7.95 14.75 4.37
N ALA A 123 7.45 13.54 4.66
CA ALA A 123 8.31 12.34 4.68
C ALA A 123 8.96 12.10 3.32
N THR A 124 8.18 12.17 2.23
CA THR A 124 8.70 12.02 0.86
C THR A 124 9.65 13.15 0.50
N HIS A 125 9.28 14.41 0.75
CA HIS A 125 10.10 15.56 0.39
C HIS A 125 11.42 15.61 1.18
N ASN A 126 11.38 15.36 2.49
CA ASN A 126 12.57 15.30 3.33
C ASN A 126 13.52 14.19 2.88
N LEU A 127 12.95 13.01 2.53
CA LEU A 127 13.76 11.91 2.02
C LEU A 127 14.47 12.30 0.72
N LEU A 128 13.76 12.87 -0.25
CA LEU A 128 14.35 13.29 -1.53
C LEU A 128 15.46 14.33 -1.35
N ASN A 129 15.23 15.35 -0.52
CA ASN A 129 16.25 16.34 -0.18
C ASN A 129 17.48 15.69 0.48
N ALA A 130 17.25 14.80 1.46
CA ALA A 130 18.35 14.12 2.12
C ALA A 130 19.14 13.22 1.16
N MET A 131 18.46 12.57 0.21
CA MET A 131 19.11 11.75 -0.81
C MET A 131 20.02 12.57 -1.72
N VAL A 132 19.57 13.73 -2.19
CA VAL A 132 20.40 14.62 -3.04
C VAL A 132 21.71 14.98 -2.35
N GLU A 133 21.67 15.28 -1.05
CA GLU A 133 22.84 15.70 -0.29
C GLU A 133 23.71 14.52 0.19
N ALA A 134 23.12 13.41 0.59
CA ALA A 134 23.80 12.35 1.32
C ALA A 134 24.09 11.09 0.50
N CYS A 135 23.18 10.69 -0.40
CA CYS A 135 23.31 9.43 -1.18
C CYS A 135 22.64 9.54 -2.56
N PRO A 136 23.07 10.47 -3.45
CA PRO A 136 22.42 10.73 -4.74
C PRO A 136 22.43 9.51 -5.68
N ASP A 137 23.33 8.57 -5.46
CA ASP A 137 23.41 7.33 -6.25
C ASP A 137 22.44 6.24 -5.81
N ALA A 138 21.80 6.37 -4.65
CA ALA A 138 20.85 5.38 -4.15
C ALA A 138 19.62 5.29 -5.05
N HIS A 139 19.11 4.07 -5.22
CA HIS A 139 17.85 3.83 -5.94
C HIS A 139 16.67 3.92 -4.97
N LEU A 140 15.78 4.87 -5.17
CA LEU A 140 14.53 4.97 -4.43
C LEU A 140 13.45 4.09 -5.07
N VAL A 141 12.91 3.15 -4.30
CA VAL A 141 11.69 2.41 -4.64
C VAL A 141 10.57 2.86 -3.71
N HIS A 142 9.61 3.58 -4.26
CA HIS A 142 8.47 4.11 -3.51
C HIS A 142 7.23 3.24 -3.68
N LEU A 143 6.44 3.10 -2.61
CA LEU A 143 5.15 2.43 -2.67
C LEU A 143 4.03 3.45 -2.87
N GLY A 144 3.72 3.70 -4.14
CA GLY A 144 2.58 4.48 -4.57
C GLY A 144 1.25 3.72 -4.46
N THR A 145 0.26 4.16 -5.19
CA THR A 145 -1.08 3.54 -5.19
C THR A 145 -1.77 3.70 -6.55
N MET A 146 -2.53 2.71 -6.96
CA MET A 146 -3.44 2.85 -8.08
C MET A 146 -4.56 3.88 -7.86
N GLY A 147 -4.77 4.30 -6.62
CA GLY A 147 -5.70 5.37 -6.26
C GLY A 147 -5.35 6.73 -6.87
N VAL A 148 -4.13 6.95 -7.36
CA VAL A 148 -3.74 8.17 -8.07
C VAL A 148 -4.49 8.33 -9.40
N TYR A 149 -4.84 7.23 -10.05
CA TYR A 149 -5.59 7.23 -11.32
C TYR A 149 -7.08 7.52 -11.14
N GLY A 150 -7.59 7.44 -9.90
CA GLY A 150 -9.02 7.36 -9.65
C GLY A 150 -9.61 6.02 -10.13
N TYR A 151 -10.92 5.95 -10.17
CA TYR A 151 -11.63 4.72 -10.53
C TYR A 151 -12.59 4.93 -11.71
N SER A 152 -12.36 5.96 -12.51
CA SER A 152 -13.14 6.26 -13.70
C SER A 152 -12.22 6.27 -14.92
N THR A 153 -12.39 5.30 -15.79
CA THR A 153 -11.71 5.26 -17.08
C THR A 153 -12.72 5.54 -18.19
N VAL A 154 -12.29 6.18 -19.26
CA VAL A 154 -13.08 6.40 -20.47
C VAL A 154 -13.10 5.16 -21.39
N GLY A 155 -13.10 3.96 -20.80
CA GLY A 155 -13.03 2.70 -21.56
C GLY A 155 -11.63 2.34 -22.06
N ALA A 156 -10.60 3.08 -21.64
CA ALA A 156 -9.20 2.79 -21.99
C ALA A 156 -8.48 2.09 -20.84
N ALA A 157 -7.55 1.20 -21.16
CA ALA A 157 -6.68 0.59 -20.17
C ALA A 157 -5.74 1.65 -19.55
N ILE A 158 -5.60 1.66 -18.23
CA ILE A 158 -4.65 2.49 -17.51
C ILE A 158 -3.24 1.98 -17.82
N PRO A 159 -2.36 2.82 -18.39
CA PRO A 159 -0.97 2.44 -18.69
C PRO A 159 -0.12 2.43 -17.42
N GLU A 160 1.11 1.98 -17.52
CA GLU A 160 2.09 2.02 -16.43
C GLU A 160 2.70 3.43 -16.33
N GLY A 161 1.96 4.35 -15.74
CA GLY A 161 2.34 5.70 -15.38
C GLY A 161 2.27 6.74 -16.51
N TYR A 162 2.51 6.37 -17.76
CA TYR A 162 2.62 7.34 -18.86
C TYR A 162 1.68 7.04 -20.01
N LEU A 163 1.21 8.12 -20.65
CA LEU A 163 0.32 8.08 -21.81
C LEU A 163 0.87 8.95 -22.92
N THR A 164 0.92 8.45 -24.15
CA THR A 164 1.17 9.28 -25.32
C THR A 164 -0.14 9.93 -25.79
N ALA A 165 -0.21 11.27 -25.67
CA ALA A 165 -1.35 12.08 -26.12
C ALA A 165 -1.00 12.84 -27.39
N GLY A 166 -1.98 12.97 -28.31
CA GLY A 166 -1.86 13.87 -29.44
C GLY A 166 -2.20 15.30 -29.01
N ILE A 167 -1.25 16.22 -29.07
CA ILE A 167 -1.45 17.62 -28.69
C ILE A 167 -1.50 18.45 -29.97
N GLU A 168 -2.61 19.18 -30.16
CA GLU A 168 -2.73 20.13 -31.25
C GLU A 168 -1.87 21.38 -30.98
N THR A 169 -0.97 21.66 -31.92
CA THR A 169 -0.09 22.83 -31.85
C THR A 169 -0.82 24.09 -32.33
N MET A 170 -0.27 25.26 -32.06
CA MET A 170 -0.81 26.53 -32.54
C MET A 170 -0.89 26.62 -34.09
N SER A 171 -0.13 25.80 -34.82
CA SER A 171 -0.18 25.69 -36.28
C SER A 171 -1.26 24.70 -36.79
N GLY A 172 -2.03 24.07 -35.87
CA GLY A 172 -3.05 23.07 -36.21
C GLY A 172 -2.49 21.66 -36.50
N GLU A 173 -1.18 21.46 -36.28
CA GLU A 173 -0.55 20.13 -36.42
C GLU A 173 -0.70 19.35 -35.12
N THR A 174 -1.10 18.06 -35.19
CA THR A 174 -1.12 17.19 -34.01
C THR A 174 0.25 16.54 -33.82
N ARG A 175 0.86 16.75 -32.67
CA ARG A 175 2.13 16.11 -32.29
C ARG A 175 1.97 15.19 -31.09
N PRO A 176 2.62 14.02 -31.09
CA PRO A 176 2.63 13.14 -29.93
C PRO A 176 3.44 13.77 -28.79
N LEU A 177 2.87 13.76 -27.60
CA LEU A 177 3.52 14.12 -26.35
C LEU A 177 3.29 13.02 -25.31
N GLU A 178 4.38 12.54 -24.71
CA GLU A 178 4.27 11.64 -23.58
C GLU A 178 4.03 12.47 -22.32
N ILE A 179 2.98 12.13 -21.59
CA ILE A 179 2.55 12.79 -20.36
C ILE A 179 2.39 11.77 -19.25
N LEU A 180 2.58 12.21 -18.00
CA LEU A 180 2.15 11.42 -16.84
C LEU A 180 0.63 11.20 -16.94
N TYR A 181 0.16 9.96 -16.69
CA TYR A 181 -1.28 9.69 -16.75
C TYR A 181 -2.04 10.62 -15.80
N PRO A 182 -3.15 11.23 -16.22
CA PRO A 182 -3.85 12.25 -15.43
C PRO A 182 -4.27 11.73 -14.05
N ALA A 183 -3.88 12.45 -13.00
CA ALA A 183 -4.25 12.14 -11.63
C ALA A 183 -5.73 12.47 -11.36
N ASN A 184 -6.42 11.59 -10.61
CA ASN A 184 -7.82 11.79 -10.20
C ASN A 184 -8.04 11.25 -8.76
N PRO A 185 -7.44 11.88 -7.74
CA PRO A 185 -7.45 11.36 -6.37
C PRO A 185 -8.84 11.39 -5.74
N GLY A 186 -9.27 10.28 -5.13
CA GLY A 186 -10.56 10.15 -4.45
C GLY A 186 -10.53 10.45 -2.94
N SER A 187 -9.38 10.74 -2.33
CA SER A 187 -9.21 11.06 -0.91
C SER A 187 -7.96 11.91 -0.67
N ILE A 188 -7.79 12.43 0.55
CA ILE A 188 -6.57 13.15 0.93
C ILE A 188 -5.33 12.25 0.80
N TYR A 189 -5.42 10.99 1.23
CA TYR A 189 -4.34 10.02 1.01
C TYR A 189 -3.96 9.88 -0.47
N HIS A 190 -4.94 9.68 -1.35
CA HIS A 190 -4.65 9.57 -2.78
C HIS A 190 -4.07 10.87 -3.36
N MET A 191 -4.50 12.02 -2.83
CA MET A 191 -3.96 13.33 -3.22
C MET A 191 -2.49 13.46 -2.82
N THR A 192 -2.09 13.04 -1.59
CA THR A 192 -0.66 13.06 -1.21
C THR A 192 0.18 12.19 -2.14
N LYS A 193 -0.32 11.01 -2.53
CA LYS A 193 0.36 10.14 -3.50
C LYS A 193 0.48 10.76 -4.91
N CYS A 194 -0.46 11.60 -5.32
CA CYS A 194 -0.32 12.38 -6.56
C CYS A 194 0.77 13.47 -6.42
N LEU A 195 0.90 14.09 -5.25
CA LEU A 195 1.97 15.05 -4.98
C LEU A 195 3.35 14.38 -5.00
N ASP A 196 3.47 13.16 -4.45
CA ASP A 196 4.71 12.39 -4.52
C ASP A 196 5.16 12.17 -5.96
N GLN A 197 4.24 11.81 -6.88
CA GLN A 197 4.57 11.66 -8.29
C GLN A 197 5.17 12.95 -8.90
N LEU A 198 4.66 14.13 -8.52
CA LEU A 198 5.19 15.41 -9.00
C LEU A 198 6.57 15.70 -8.40
N LEU A 199 6.78 15.41 -7.12
CA LEU A 199 8.09 15.51 -6.47
C LEU A 199 9.09 14.59 -7.17
N PHE A 200 8.73 13.34 -7.45
CA PHE A 200 9.60 12.39 -8.13
C PHE A 200 10.00 12.86 -9.53
N GLN A 201 9.03 13.38 -10.32
CA GLN A 201 9.34 13.94 -11.64
C GLN A 201 10.32 15.11 -11.56
N PHE A 202 10.18 15.97 -10.53
CA PHE A 202 11.07 17.09 -10.30
C PHE A 202 12.48 16.61 -9.97
N TYR A 203 12.64 15.76 -8.95
CA TYR A 203 13.95 15.33 -8.46
C TYR A 203 14.70 14.41 -9.43
N ALA A 204 13.98 13.54 -10.15
CA ALA A 204 14.60 12.71 -11.19
C ALA A 204 15.15 13.58 -12.33
N ARG A 205 14.39 14.61 -12.76
CA ARG A 205 14.81 15.49 -13.86
C ARG A 205 15.90 16.49 -13.46
N ASN A 206 15.80 17.11 -12.28
CA ASN A 206 16.68 18.21 -11.89
C ASN A 206 17.93 17.74 -11.16
N ASP A 207 17.81 16.69 -10.34
CA ASP A 207 18.89 16.19 -9.48
C ASP A 207 19.40 14.81 -9.90
N GLY A 208 18.77 14.19 -10.91
CA GLY A 208 19.20 12.91 -11.47
C GLY A 208 18.94 11.72 -10.57
N LEU A 209 18.06 11.83 -9.56
CA LEU A 209 17.73 10.72 -8.66
C LEU A 209 17.11 9.54 -9.42
N LYS A 210 17.54 8.35 -9.08
CA LYS A 210 17.02 7.09 -9.61
C LYS A 210 15.76 6.70 -8.83
N ILE A 211 14.58 6.82 -9.44
CA ILE A 211 13.30 6.63 -8.75
C ILE A 211 12.42 5.63 -9.49
N THR A 212 11.93 4.63 -8.76
CA THR A 212 10.86 3.71 -9.19
C THR A 212 9.65 3.92 -8.30
N ASP A 213 8.49 4.20 -8.91
CA ASP A 213 7.22 4.36 -8.21
C ASP A 213 6.28 3.17 -8.53
N LEU A 214 5.87 2.44 -7.49
CA LEU A 214 5.04 1.25 -7.59
C LEU A 214 3.58 1.61 -7.30
N HIS A 215 2.75 1.71 -8.33
CA HIS A 215 1.32 1.98 -8.17
C HIS A 215 0.59 0.71 -7.72
N GLN A 216 0.52 0.54 -6.40
CA GLN A 216 0.04 -0.68 -5.77
C GLN A 216 -1.48 -0.79 -5.76
N GLY A 217 -2.00 -1.97 -6.13
CA GLY A 217 -3.36 -2.40 -5.87
C GLY A 217 -3.62 -2.69 -4.39
N ILE A 218 -4.83 -3.16 -4.07
CA ILE A 218 -5.20 -3.55 -2.70
C ILE A 218 -4.43 -4.83 -2.33
N VAL A 219 -3.60 -4.73 -1.31
CA VAL A 219 -2.85 -5.88 -0.81
C VAL A 219 -3.74 -6.77 0.06
N TRP A 220 -3.69 -8.07 -0.19
CA TRP A 220 -4.36 -9.09 0.61
C TRP A 220 -3.40 -10.20 1.03
N GLY A 221 -3.87 -11.07 1.91
CA GLY A 221 -3.07 -12.16 2.43
C GLY A 221 -2.55 -11.89 3.83
N THR A 222 -2.34 -12.97 4.58
CA THR A 222 -1.95 -12.90 6.00
C THR A 222 -0.45 -13.08 6.19
N HIS A 223 0.23 -13.81 5.29
CA HIS A 223 1.61 -14.21 5.48
C HIS A 223 2.43 -14.29 4.19
N THR A 224 3.74 -14.19 4.39
CA THR A 224 4.77 -14.75 3.51
C THR A 224 5.37 -16.01 4.18
N ASP A 225 6.15 -16.78 3.45
CA ASP A 225 6.81 -17.98 4.02
C ASP A 225 7.79 -17.61 5.15
N LEU A 226 8.36 -16.41 5.10
CA LEU A 226 9.26 -15.91 6.14
C LEU A 226 8.53 -15.46 7.41
N THR A 227 7.38 -14.81 7.26
CA THR A 227 6.57 -14.39 8.41
C THR A 227 5.90 -15.59 9.12
N ARG A 228 5.82 -16.76 8.47
CA ARG A 228 5.31 -18.02 9.06
C ARG A 228 6.35 -18.80 9.86
N LYS A 229 7.65 -18.49 9.74
CA LYS A 229 8.71 -19.23 10.42
C LYS A 229 8.55 -19.25 11.93
N HIS A 230 8.05 -18.15 12.52
CA HIS A 230 7.83 -18.03 13.95
C HIS A 230 6.65 -17.09 14.25
N GLU A 231 5.88 -17.36 15.30
CA GLU A 231 4.68 -16.58 15.65
C GLU A 231 4.99 -15.09 15.94
N LYS A 232 6.13 -14.78 16.51
CA LYS A 232 6.59 -13.40 16.74
C LYS A 232 7.01 -12.65 15.47
N LEU A 233 7.20 -13.36 14.36
CA LEU A 233 7.50 -12.78 13.04
C LEU A 233 6.25 -12.48 12.23
N ILE A 234 5.09 -12.87 12.74
CA ILE A 234 3.82 -12.77 12.04
C ILE A 234 3.57 -11.34 11.54
N ASN A 235 3.00 -11.23 10.33
CA ASN A 235 2.66 -9.93 9.78
C ASN A 235 1.41 -9.37 10.47
N ARG A 236 1.29 -8.04 10.52
CA ARG A 236 0.06 -7.42 10.99
C ARG A 236 -1.11 -7.72 10.04
N PHE A 237 -2.32 -7.78 10.57
CA PHE A 237 -3.51 -8.00 9.79
C PHE A 237 -4.61 -7.05 10.26
N ASP A 238 -4.89 -6.02 9.44
CA ASP A 238 -5.91 -5.02 9.72
C ASP A 238 -7.24 -5.45 9.09
N TYR A 239 -8.33 -5.38 9.86
CA TYR A 239 -9.68 -5.75 9.45
C TYR A 239 -10.74 -4.72 9.83
N ASP A 240 -10.35 -3.68 10.54
CA ASP A 240 -11.22 -2.58 10.96
C ASP A 240 -11.71 -1.73 9.77
N GLY A 241 -12.63 -0.81 10.04
CA GLY A 241 -13.25 0.03 9.03
C GLY A 241 -12.33 1.05 8.34
N ASP A 242 -11.20 1.41 8.97
CA ASP A 242 -10.30 2.46 8.51
C ASP A 242 -9.06 1.91 7.81
N PHE A 243 -8.40 0.89 8.38
CA PHE A 243 -7.20 0.28 7.82
C PHE A 243 -7.44 -1.08 7.16
N GLY A 244 -8.52 -1.76 7.49
CA GLY A 244 -8.87 -3.04 6.88
C GLY A 244 -9.27 -2.88 5.41
N THR A 245 -8.69 -3.70 4.53
CA THR A 245 -9.10 -3.76 3.12
C THR A 245 -10.43 -4.50 2.98
N VAL A 246 -11.12 -4.34 1.85
CA VAL A 246 -12.40 -5.01 1.60
C VAL A 246 -12.28 -6.53 1.74
N LEU A 247 -11.23 -7.11 1.16
CA LEU A 247 -11.02 -8.55 1.19
C LEU A 247 -10.68 -9.06 2.60
N ASN A 248 -9.82 -8.35 3.33
CA ASN A 248 -9.51 -8.69 4.72
C ASN A 248 -10.77 -8.66 5.60
N ARG A 249 -11.64 -7.67 5.41
CA ARG A 249 -12.93 -7.63 6.13
C ARG A 249 -13.84 -8.79 5.77
N PHE A 250 -13.94 -9.15 4.48
CA PHE A 250 -14.74 -10.30 4.05
C PHE A 250 -14.21 -11.61 4.64
N LEU A 251 -12.88 -11.80 4.68
CA LEU A 251 -12.26 -12.96 5.33
C LEU A 251 -12.65 -13.07 6.81
N ILE A 252 -12.59 -11.94 7.54
CA ILE A 252 -12.97 -11.90 8.95
C ILE A 252 -14.47 -12.13 9.15
N GLN A 253 -15.32 -11.48 8.33
CA GLN A 253 -16.76 -11.66 8.37
C GLN A 253 -17.12 -13.14 8.15
N ALA A 254 -16.54 -13.76 7.13
CA ALA A 254 -16.73 -15.20 6.86
C ALA A 254 -16.27 -16.08 8.03
N ALA A 255 -15.11 -15.78 8.61
CA ALA A 255 -14.54 -16.55 9.71
C ALA A 255 -15.42 -16.57 10.98
N ILE A 256 -16.22 -15.51 11.21
CA ILE A 256 -17.11 -15.41 12.38
C ILE A 256 -18.61 -15.64 12.05
N GLY A 257 -18.91 -16.05 10.82
CA GLY A 257 -20.30 -16.26 10.37
C GLY A 257 -21.12 -14.96 10.30
N HIS A 258 -20.48 -13.80 10.16
CA HIS A 258 -21.15 -12.51 9.98
C HIS A 258 -21.44 -12.28 8.49
N PRO A 259 -22.61 -11.73 8.10
CA PRO A 259 -22.88 -11.43 6.71
C PRO A 259 -21.80 -10.54 6.08
N LEU A 260 -21.42 -10.83 4.83
CA LEU A 260 -20.46 -10.05 4.08
C LEU A 260 -21.03 -8.66 3.77
N THR A 261 -20.37 -7.61 4.21
CA THR A 261 -20.87 -6.23 4.07
C THR A 261 -20.37 -5.61 2.78
N VAL A 262 -21.25 -5.49 1.79
CA VAL A 262 -20.98 -4.84 0.50
C VAL A 262 -21.51 -3.42 0.51
N HIS A 263 -20.66 -2.43 0.20
CA HIS A 263 -21.05 -1.04 0.12
C HIS A 263 -21.63 -0.68 -1.26
N GLY A 264 -22.81 -0.04 -1.28
CA GLY A 264 -23.55 0.31 -2.49
C GLY A 264 -23.99 -0.95 -3.25
N THR A 265 -23.82 -0.93 -4.58
CA THR A 265 -24.15 -2.07 -5.45
C THR A 265 -23.05 -3.13 -5.51
N GLY A 266 -21.88 -2.85 -4.93
CA GLY A 266 -20.69 -3.68 -5.10
C GLY A 266 -20.10 -3.68 -6.51
N GLY A 267 -20.58 -2.79 -7.40
CA GLY A 267 -20.14 -2.70 -8.78
C GLY A 267 -18.78 -2.03 -8.96
N GLN A 268 -18.15 -1.57 -7.88
CA GLN A 268 -16.83 -0.97 -7.91
C GLN A 268 -15.76 -2.03 -8.17
N THR A 269 -15.02 -1.87 -9.26
CA THR A 269 -13.86 -2.71 -9.60
C THR A 269 -12.61 -2.20 -8.89
N ARG A 270 -11.81 -3.10 -8.34
CA ARG A 270 -10.53 -2.82 -7.68
C ARG A 270 -9.46 -3.77 -8.19
N ALA A 271 -8.21 -3.29 -8.15
CA ALA A 271 -7.04 -4.09 -8.41
C ALA A 271 -6.51 -4.69 -7.11
N PHE A 272 -6.08 -5.94 -7.17
CA PHE A 272 -5.61 -6.71 -6.04
C PHE A 272 -4.22 -7.29 -6.29
N ILE A 273 -3.46 -7.50 -5.21
CA ILE A 273 -2.18 -8.18 -5.20
C ILE A 273 -1.99 -8.93 -3.89
N HIS A 274 -1.46 -10.15 -3.94
CA HIS A 274 -1.09 -10.89 -2.74
C HIS A 274 0.15 -10.30 -2.09
N ILE A 275 0.26 -10.36 -0.76
CA ILE A 275 1.40 -9.82 -0.01
C ILE A 275 2.75 -10.41 -0.46
N ARG A 276 2.81 -11.68 -0.85
CA ARG A 276 4.01 -12.33 -1.41
C ARG A 276 4.45 -11.68 -2.72
N ASP A 277 3.48 -11.43 -3.60
CA ASP A 277 3.74 -10.83 -4.90
C ASP A 277 4.13 -9.37 -4.75
N SER A 278 3.52 -8.66 -3.78
CA SER A 278 3.92 -7.28 -3.44
C SER A 278 5.40 -7.22 -3.04
N VAL A 279 5.84 -8.13 -2.19
CA VAL A 279 7.26 -8.24 -1.78
C VAL A 279 8.16 -8.61 -2.96
N ARG A 280 7.72 -9.55 -3.81
CA ARG A 280 8.46 -9.96 -5.01
C ARG A 280 8.59 -8.81 -6.03
N CYS A 281 7.55 -7.99 -6.21
CA CYS A 281 7.61 -6.81 -7.06
C CYS A 281 8.68 -5.82 -6.62
N ILE A 282 8.88 -5.65 -5.31
CA ILE A 282 9.93 -4.77 -4.78
C ILE A 282 11.33 -5.32 -5.13
N GLU A 283 11.54 -6.62 -4.97
CA GLU A 283 12.77 -7.28 -5.39
C GLU A 283 13.04 -7.09 -6.89
N ILE A 284 12.02 -7.31 -7.74
CA ILE A 284 12.11 -7.09 -9.18
C ILE A 284 12.43 -5.62 -9.50
N ALA A 285 11.78 -4.68 -8.82
CA ALA A 285 12.03 -3.25 -9.01
C ALA A 285 13.46 -2.86 -8.65
N LEU A 286 14.01 -3.39 -7.55
CA LEU A 286 15.39 -3.18 -7.15
C LEU A 286 16.39 -3.69 -8.21
N ALA A 287 16.11 -4.84 -8.79
CA ALA A 287 16.98 -5.43 -9.82
C ALA A 287 16.88 -4.71 -11.18
N ASN A 288 15.81 -3.93 -11.40
CA ASN A 288 15.49 -3.29 -12.67
C ASN A 288 15.30 -1.76 -12.52
N GLY A 289 16.09 -1.11 -11.67
CA GLY A 289 16.01 0.33 -11.44
C GLY A 289 16.35 1.16 -12.68
N PRO A 290 15.94 2.45 -12.72
CA PRO A 290 16.36 3.39 -13.73
C PRO A 290 17.85 3.76 -13.57
N THR A 291 18.45 4.30 -14.62
CA THR A 291 19.75 4.93 -14.55
C THR A 291 19.63 6.42 -14.18
N ALA A 292 20.74 7.03 -13.76
CA ALA A 292 20.75 8.46 -13.45
C ALA A 292 20.36 9.28 -14.69
N GLY A 293 19.41 10.20 -14.53
CA GLY A 293 18.87 11.04 -15.60
C GLY A 293 17.72 10.42 -16.41
N ASP A 294 17.38 9.16 -16.16
CA ASP A 294 16.15 8.61 -16.69
C ASP A 294 14.92 9.24 -16.01
N ARG A 295 13.79 9.20 -16.70
CA ARG A 295 12.51 9.53 -16.06
C ARG A 295 12.18 8.55 -14.94
N VAL A 296 11.28 8.94 -14.05
CA VAL A 296 10.73 8.03 -13.03
C VAL A 296 10.17 6.77 -13.68
N LYS A 297 10.62 5.61 -13.22
CA LYS A 297 10.08 4.33 -13.68
C LYS A 297 8.83 4.00 -12.90
N ILE A 298 7.73 3.76 -13.60
CA ILE A 298 6.43 3.49 -12.96
C ILE A 298 5.97 2.08 -13.35
N PHE A 299 5.57 1.31 -12.33
CA PHE A 299 4.97 -0.01 -12.51
C PHE A 299 3.60 -0.07 -11.86
N ASN A 300 2.62 -0.67 -12.52
CA ASN A 300 1.36 -1.03 -11.89
C ASN A 300 1.53 -2.35 -11.13
N GLN A 301 1.59 -2.24 -9.81
CA GLN A 301 1.82 -3.38 -8.91
C GLN A 301 0.49 -4.04 -8.52
N MET A 302 0.00 -4.91 -9.38
CA MET A 302 -1.24 -5.65 -9.20
C MET A 302 -1.21 -6.99 -9.94
N THR A 303 -2.08 -7.92 -9.60
CA THR A 303 -2.18 -9.24 -10.22
C THR A 303 -3.52 -9.45 -10.91
N GLU A 304 -4.61 -8.98 -10.35
CA GLU A 304 -5.96 -9.19 -10.88
C GLU A 304 -6.91 -8.04 -10.49
N THR A 305 -8.02 -7.92 -11.21
CA THR A 305 -9.08 -6.95 -10.92
C THR A 305 -10.40 -7.67 -10.68
N HIS A 306 -11.14 -7.26 -9.65
CA HIS A 306 -12.44 -7.81 -9.30
C HIS A 306 -13.43 -6.73 -8.90
N ARG A 307 -14.71 -6.93 -9.23
CA ARG A 307 -15.80 -6.17 -8.61
C ARG A 307 -15.99 -6.64 -7.18
N VAL A 308 -16.33 -5.71 -6.30
CA VAL A 308 -16.54 -6.02 -4.88
C VAL A 308 -17.65 -7.05 -4.67
N ARG A 309 -18.75 -6.99 -5.48
CA ARG A 309 -19.82 -7.99 -5.43
C ARG A 309 -19.36 -9.39 -5.83
N ASP A 310 -18.53 -9.50 -6.88
CA ASP A 310 -18.06 -10.80 -7.39
C ASP A 310 -17.16 -11.48 -6.34
N LEU A 311 -16.35 -10.69 -5.61
CA LEU A 311 -15.58 -11.19 -4.45
C LEU A 311 -16.48 -11.66 -3.31
N ALA A 312 -17.54 -10.91 -3.00
CA ALA A 312 -18.49 -11.31 -1.97
C ALA A 312 -19.21 -12.60 -2.36
N GLU A 313 -19.63 -12.73 -3.62
CA GLU A 313 -20.26 -13.95 -4.15
C GLU A 313 -19.30 -15.14 -4.11
N LEU A 314 -18.03 -14.96 -4.47
CA LEU A 314 -17.01 -15.99 -4.37
C LEU A 314 -16.87 -16.48 -2.93
N ILE A 315 -16.69 -15.58 -1.96
CA ILE A 315 -16.54 -15.95 -0.54
C ILE A 315 -17.82 -16.56 0.01
N SER A 316 -19.00 -16.02 -0.35
CA SER A 316 -20.30 -16.56 0.05
C SER A 316 -20.48 -18.00 -0.45
N SER A 317 -20.13 -18.28 -1.70
CA SER A 317 -20.21 -19.65 -2.27
C SER A 317 -19.30 -20.66 -1.55
N MET A 318 -18.14 -20.21 -1.08
CA MET A 318 -17.17 -21.06 -0.37
C MET A 318 -17.54 -21.30 1.10
N THR A 319 -18.23 -20.35 1.74
CA THR A 319 -18.42 -20.33 3.20
C THR A 319 -19.88 -20.49 3.63
N GLY A 320 -20.83 -20.28 2.72
CA GLY A 320 -22.27 -20.27 3.01
C GLY A 320 -22.74 -19.00 3.73
N VAL A 321 -21.89 -17.98 3.91
CA VAL A 321 -22.22 -16.74 4.60
C VAL A 321 -23.01 -15.81 3.67
N GLU A 322 -24.08 -15.19 4.18
CA GLU A 322 -24.95 -14.28 3.44
C GLU A 322 -24.24 -12.98 3.06
N ILE A 323 -24.72 -12.32 2.00
CA ILE A 323 -24.24 -10.99 1.56
C ILE A 323 -25.27 -9.95 1.98
N ASN A 324 -24.79 -8.89 2.66
CA ASN A 324 -25.59 -7.73 3.07
C ASN A 324 -25.11 -6.46 2.39
N TYR A 325 -25.99 -5.82 1.61
CA TYR A 325 -25.70 -4.57 0.92
C TYR A 325 -26.06 -3.37 1.82
N GLN A 326 -25.12 -2.44 1.97
CA GLN A 326 -25.27 -1.26 2.81
C GLN A 326 -24.96 0.02 2.02
N THR A 327 -25.42 1.17 2.54
CA THR A 327 -25.08 2.47 1.96
C THR A 327 -23.55 2.64 1.84
N ASN A 328 -23.11 3.11 0.67
CA ASN A 328 -21.68 3.35 0.45
C ASN A 328 -21.23 4.59 1.24
N PRO A 329 -20.28 4.48 2.19
CA PRO A 329 -19.78 5.62 2.96
C PRO A 329 -18.91 6.57 2.13
N ARG A 330 -18.61 6.23 0.88
CA ARG A 330 -17.73 6.95 -0.03
C ARG A 330 -18.52 7.61 -1.15
N LYS A 331 -18.00 8.73 -1.66
CA LYS A 331 -18.54 9.39 -2.86
C LYS A 331 -17.92 8.74 -4.10
N GLU A 332 -18.49 7.63 -4.54
CA GLU A 332 -18.01 6.86 -5.70
C GLU A 332 -19.15 6.60 -6.69
N ALA A 333 -18.80 6.34 -7.96
CA ALA A 333 -19.77 5.83 -8.93
C ALA A 333 -20.30 4.46 -8.50
N LYS A 334 -21.54 4.14 -8.84
CA LYS A 334 -22.15 2.84 -8.51
C LYS A 334 -21.40 1.68 -9.16
N GLU A 335 -20.90 1.89 -10.35
CA GLU A 335 -20.11 0.95 -11.12
C GLU A 335 -18.95 1.66 -11.79
N ASN A 336 -17.83 0.97 -11.98
CA ASN A 336 -16.72 1.41 -12.81
C ASN A 336 -16.05 0.22 -13.47
N GLU A 337 -15.49 0.46 -14.64
CA GLU A 337 -14.57 -0.47 -15.27
C GLU A 337 -13.13 -0.04 -14.93
N LEU A 338 -12.33 -1.00 -14.51
CA LEU A 338 -10.92 -0.79 -14.21
C LEU A 338 -10.10 -1.83 -15.00
N VAL A 339 -9.57 -1.42 -16.12
CA VAL A 339 -8.62 -2.20 -16.92
C VAL A 339 -7.25 -1.59 -16.70
N VAL A 340 -6.30 -2.37 -16.25
CA VAL A 340 -4.97 -1.91 -15.86
C VAL A 340 -3.92 -2.77 -16.53
N LYS A 341 -2.91 -2.14 -17.12
CA LYS A 341 -1.74 -2.84 -17.65
C LYS A 341 -0.71 -3.06 -16.53
N ASN A 342 -0.21 -4.28 -16.43
CA ASN A 342 0.89 -4.68 -15.54
C ASN A 342 1.92 -5.56 -16.29
N ASP A 343 2.05 -5.30 -17.57
CA ASP A 343 2.84 -6.13 -18.49
C ASP A 343 4.33 -6.17 -18.11
N GLN A 344 4.85 -5.08 -17.54
CA GLN A 344 6.27 -4.99 -17.18
C GLN A 344 6.65 -6.00 -16.08
N PHE A 345 5.88 -6.09 -14.98
CA PHE A 345 6.18 -7.07 -13.93
C PHE A 345 6.09 -8.52 -14.43
N LEU A 346 5.08 -8.82 -15.26
CA LEU A 346 4.93 -10.15 -15.86
C LEU A 346 6.12 -10.48 -16.77
N ALA A 347 6.56 -9.53 -17.60
CA ALA A 347 7.72 -9.69 -18.46
C ALA A 347 9.03 -9.86 -17.69
N LEU A 348 9.12 -9.29 -16.48
CA LEU A 348 10.26 -9.42 -15.57
C LEU A 348 10.19 -10.66 -14.66
N GLY A 349 9.22 -11.56 -14.87
CA GLY A 349 9.13 -12.84 -14.19
C GLY A 349 8.33 -12.84 -12.90
N LEU A 350 7.37 -11.93 -12.74
CA LEU A 350 6.38 -12.05 -11.68
C LEU A 350 5.42 -13.20 -12.02
N GLU A 351 5.31 -14.17 -11.12
CA GLU A 351 4.32 -15.24 -11.16
C GLU A 351 3.17 -14.90 -10.20
N PRO A 352 2.01 -14.45 -10.72
CA PRO A 352 0.93 -13.95 -9.88
C PRO A 352 0.27 -15.01 -9.00
N THR A 353 0.05 -14.69 -7.74
CA THR A 353 -0.84 -15.46 -6.85
C THR A 353 -2.26 -14.93 -7.01
N THR A 354 -3.19 -15.77 -7.46
CA THR A 354 -4.60 -15.39 -7.64
C THR A 354 -5.45 -15.68 -6.40
N LEU A 355 -6.56 -14.97 -6.28
CA LEU A 355 -7.51 -15.15 -5.18
C LEU A 355 -8.06 -16.58 -5.10
N GLU A 356 -8.31 -17.23 -6.23
CA GLU A 356 -8.75 -18.62 -6.25
C GLU A 356 -7.75 -19.59 -5.60
N GLN A 357 -6.45 -19.34 -5.80
CA GLN A 357 -5.39 -20.21 -5.27
C GLN A 357 -5.16 -20.05 -3.77
N GLY A 358 -5.37 -18.86 -3.22
CA GLY A 358 -5.02 -18.52 -1.83
C GLY A 358 -6.20 -18.34 -0.88
N LEU A 359 -7.35 -17.94 -1.40
CA LEU A 359 -8.45 -17.42 -0.58
C LEU A 359 -8.99 -18.44 0.45
N LEU A 360 -9.19 -19.68 0.06
CA LEU A 360 -9.69 -20.72 0.98
C LEU A 360 -8.71 -20.98 2.13
N ALA A 361 -7.42 -21.03 1.83
CA ALA A 361 -6.38 -21.24 2.84
C ALA A 361 -6.34 -20.10 3.85
N GLU A 362 -6.46 -18.85 3.39
CA GLU A 362 -6.53 -17.67 4.25
C GLU A 362 -7.75 -17.70 5.18
N ILE A 363 -8.95 -18.02 4.66
CA ILE A 363 -10.18 -18.15 5.47
C ILE A 363 -10.01 -19.21 6.54
N VAL A 364 -9.49 -20.38 6.17
CA VAL A 364 -9.29 -21.51 7.10
C VAL A 364 -8.28 -21.13 8.20
N GLU A 365 -7.19 -20.47 7.85
CA GLU A 365 -6.18 -20.05 8.80
C GLU A 365 -6.73 -19.02 9.79
N VAL A 366 -7.38 -17.96 9.30
CA VAL A 366 -8.01 -16.94 10.15
C VAL A 366 -9.07 -17.57 11.07
N SER A 367 -9.92 -18.46 10.53
CA SER A 367 -10.98 -19.13 11.30
C SER A 367 -10.43 -19.99 12.43
N LYS A 368 -9.31 -20.68 12.21
CA LYS A 368 -8.75 -21.60 13.22
C LYS A 368 -7.92 -20.87 14.28
N LYS A 369 -7.17 -19.85 13.90
CA LYS A 369 -6.12 -19.31 14.76
C LYS A 369 -6.52 -18.05 15.53
N TYR A 370 -7.21 -17.11 14.91
CA TYR A 370 -7.33 -15.74 15.45
C TYR A 370 -8.76 -15.26 15.72
N THR A 371 -9.79 -16.07 15.51
CA THR A 371 -11.20 -15.67 15.74
C THR A 371 -11.47 -15.14 17.14
N HIS A 372 -10.77 -15.66 18.15
CA HIS A 372 -10.90 -15.22 19.55
C HIS A 372 -10.39 -13.76 19.79
N ARG A 373 -9.65 -13.19 18.83
CA ARG A 373 -9.12 -11.81 18.88
C ARG A 373 -10.00 -10.82 18.14
N ILE A 374 -11.04 -11.27 17.44
CA ILE A 374 -11.86 -10.39 16.59
C ILE A 374 -12.79 -9.54 17.45
N ASP A 375 -12.62 -8.21 17.38
CA ASP A 375 -13.61 -7.27 17.88
C ASP A 375 -14.74 -7.08 16.84
N ARG A 376 -15.89 -7.73 17.12
CA ARG A 376 -17.05 -7.68 16.22
C ARG A 376 -17.58 -6.27 15.98
N SER A 377 -17.37 -5.32 16.92
CA SER A 377 -17.82 -3.93 16.78
C SER A 377 -17.02 -3.14 15.73
N ARG A 378 -15.85 -3.62 15.34
CA ARG A 378 -14.92 -2.99 14.39
C ARG A 378 -14.97 -3.56 12.98
N VAL A 379 -15.69 -4.65 12.77
CA VAL A 379 -15.75 -5.38 11.49
C VAL A 379 -16.45 -4.57 10.38
N ILE A 380 -17.38 -3.67 10.74
CA ILE A 380 -18.12 -2.85 9.79
C ILE A 380 -17.49 -1.47 9.67
N ALA A 381 -17.19 -1.04 8.44
CA ALA A 381 -16.72 0.32 8.18
C ALA A 381 -17.77 1.36 8.51
N LYS A 382 -17.41 2.38 9.30
CA LYS A 382 -18.34 3.43 9.79
C LYS A 382 -17.94 4.84 9.33
N SER A 383 -16.76 5.03 8.75
CA SER A 383 -16.27 6.34 8.34
C SER A 383 -17.01 6.86 7.11
N ALA A 384 -17.61 8.03 7.23
CA ALA A 384 -18.30 8.73 6.15
C ALA A 384 -17.39 9.82 5.56
N TRP A 385 -17.34 9.91 4.22
CA TRP A 385 -16.43 10.83 3.53
C TRP A 385 -17.03 12.22 3.27
N THR A 386 -18.33 12.38 3.43
CA THR A 386 -19.00 13.67 3.34
C THR A 386 -20.05 13.81 4.45
N LYS A 387 -20.39 15.08 4.78
CA LYS A 387 -21.42 15.35 5.79
C LYS A 387 -22.78 14.75 5.41
N ALA A 388 -23.17 14.85 4.14
CA ALA A 388 -24.42 14.29 3.63
C ALA A 388 -24.49 12.76 3.81
N ILE A 389 -23.39 12.05 3.53
CA ILE A 389 -23.29 10.59 3.76
C ILE A 389 -23.34 10.28 5.25
N ALA A 390 -22.70 11.09 6.12
CA ALA A 390 -22.75 10.89 7.56
C ALA A 390 -24.19 11.01 8.10
N GLU A 391 -24.95 12.00 7.64
CA GLU A 391 -26.36 12.20 7.99
C GLU A 391 -27.23 11.03 7.53
N GLN A 392 -27.01 10.53 6.30
CA GLN A 392 -27.71 9.36 5.78
C GLN A 392 -27.43 8.10 6.60
N LEU A 393 -26.16 7.81 6.90
CA LEU A 393 -25.76 6.66 7.72
C LEU A 393 -26.28 6.74 9.17
N GLN A 394 -26.53 7.94 9.70
CA GLN A 394 -27.17 8.13 11.01
C GLN A 394 -28.67 7.83 10.97
N ALA A 395 -29.34 8.17 9.88
CA ALA A 395 -30.76 7.90 9.71
C ALA A 395 -31.10 6.41 9.48
N GLU A 396 -30.12 5.63 9.00
CA GLU A 396 -30.25 4.19 8.74
C GLU A 396 -29.94 3.32 9.99
N ARG A 397 -29.49 3.93 11.11
CA ARG A 397 -29.22 3.28 12.41
C ARG A 397 -30.41 3.37 13.36
#